data_dce4d68e495f49e90f36c05b4866c70b
#
_entry.id   dce4d68e495f49e90f36c05b4866c70b
#
_cell.length_a   1.000
_cell.length_b   1.000
_cell.length_c   1.000
_cell.angle_alpha   90.00
_cell.angle_beta   90.00
_cell.angle_gamma   90.00
#
_symmetry.space_group_name_H-M   'P 1'
#
loop_
_entity.id
_entity.type
_entity.pdbx_description
1 polymer ?
#
loop_
_entity_poly.entity_id
_entity_poly.type
_entity_poly.pdbx_seq_one_letter_code
_entity_poly.pdbx_strand_id
1 'polypeptide(L)'
;MELIEKLQPIKKPLMVLGTSSGAGKSLTVTAIGRILKNSGEEPIPFKGQNMSNNAWVDWNGGEMAFSQALQAFACGIIPSSEMNPILLKPQGNSTSEVIHLGRSMGITTAKDYYKDWFSSGWEVIKKSLNSIYERHPNCRLIIEGAGSPVEMNLIHRDLTNLKVAKYLDANCILVTDIERGGVFAQIIGTLELMKPDERKLIKGILINRFRGDLSLFEEGKKWIENKTKIPVLGIIPWLDD
;
A
#
# COMPACT_ATOMS: atom_id res chain seq x y z
N MET A 1 8.98 -24.66 11.56
CA MET A 1 8.73 -23.20 11.50
C MET A 1 9.96 -22.63 10.82
N GLU A 2 9.93 -22.61 9.46
CA GLU A 2 11.04 -22.03 8.68
C GLU A 2 11.18 -20.55 9.07
N LEU A 3 12.35 -20.18 9.53
CA LEU A 3 12.77 -18.79 9.65
C LEU A 3 12.75 -18.21 8.23
N ILE A 4 11.66 -17.52 7.88
CA ILE A 4 11.61 -16.75 6.64
C ILE A 4 12.71 -15.71 6.78
N GLU A 5 13.82 -15.87 6.05
CA GLU A 5 14.87 -14.85 5.96
C GLU A 5 14.20 -13.54 5.53
N LYS A 6 14.17 -12.59 6.47
CA LYS A 6 13.65 -11.26 6.19
C LYS A 6 14.61 -10.56 5.26
N LEU A 7 14.08 -10.00 4.20
CA LEU A 7 14.80 -9.07 3.35
C LEU A 7 15.27 -7.88 4.19
N GLN A 8 16.55 -7.53 4.11
CA GLN A 8 17.17 -6.44 4.88
C GLN A 8 17.50 -5.26 3.94
N PRO A 9 16.53 -4.37 3.65
CA PRO A 9 16.78 -3.22 2.78
C PRO A 9 17.80 -2.27 3.42
N ILE A 10 18.70 -1.69 2.61
CA ILE A 10 19.66 -0.67 3.06
C ILE A 10 18.90 0.57 3.57
N LYS A 11 17.87 1.00 2.83
CA LYS A 11 16.96 2.07 3.24
C LYS A 11 15.64 1.49 3.69
N LYS A 12 15.21 1.84 4.90
CA LYS A 12 13.96 1.35 5.48
C LYS A 12 12.76 1.73 4.59
N PRO A 13 11.93 0.75 4.17
CA PRO A 13 10.77 1.02 3.34
C PRO A 13 9.74 1.87 4.04
N LEU A 14 9.00 2.64 3.28
CA LEU A 14 7.83 3.38 3.72
C LEU A 14 6.56 2.72 3.17
N MET A 15 5.59 2.45 4.04
CA MET A 15 4.32 1.88 3.61
C MET A 15 3.16 2.81 3.95
N VAL A 16 2.28 3.03 2.98
CA VAL A 16 1.06 3.81 3.15
C VAL A 16 -0.12 2.87 3.29
N LEU A 17 -0.65 2.79 4.50
CA LEU A 17 -1.87 2.07 4.85
C LEU A 17 -3.06 3.05 4.89
N GLY A 18 -4.27 2.56 4.74
CA GLY A 18 -5.46 3.40 4.85
C GLY A 18 -6.47 2.82 5.83
N THR A 19 -7.23 3.66 6.50
CA THR A 19 -8.36 3.18 7.34
C THR A 19 -9.48 2.57 6.52
N SER A 20 -9.51 2.84 5.21
CA SER A 20 -10.53 2.33 4.28
C SER A 20 -10.03 2.35 2.82
N SER A 21 -10.80 1.73 1.92
CA SER A 21 -10.68 2.00 0.48
C SER A 21 -10.98 3.47 0.20
N GLY A 22 -10.25 4.07 -0.75
CA GLY A 22 -10.47 5.48 -1.12
C GLY A 22 -9.94 6.50 -0.13
N ALA A 23 -9.27 6.13 0.97
CA ALA A 23 -8.69 7.05 1.95
C ALA A 23 -7.61 8.00 1.38
N GLY A 24 -7.10 7.72 0.17
CA GLY A 24 -6.09 8.54 -0.50
C GLY A 24 -4.70 7.93 -0.53
N LYS A 25 -4.57 6.62 -0.30
CA LYS A 25 -3.29 5.90 -0.32
C LYS A 25 -2.50 6.12 -1.61
N SER A 26 -3.14 5.94 -2.77
CA SER A 26 -2.46 6.03 -4.08
C SER A 26 -1.91 7.43 -4.33
N LEU A 27 -2.69 8.47 -4.04
CA LEU A 27 -2.24 9.87 -4.14
C LEU A 27 -1.08 10.15 -3.19
N THR A 28 -1.18 9.68 -1.94
CA THR A 28 -0.12 9.84 -0.93
C THR A 28 1.19 9.17 -1.39
N VAL A 29 1.13 7.94 -1.91
CA VAL A 29 2.32 7.24 -2.45
C VAL A 29 2.91 8.01 -3.63
N THR A 30 2.07 8.50 -4.55
CA THR A 30 2.50 9.30 -5.70
C THR A 30 3.22 10.58 -5.25
N ALA A 31 2.64 11.31 -4.29
CA ALA A 31 3.20 12.55 -3.76
C ALA A 31 4.53 12.31 -3.04
N ILE A 32 4.59 11.31 -2.14
CA ILE A 32 5.82 10.94 -1.43
C ILE A 32 6.90 10.51 -2.43
N GLY A 33 6.55 9.71 -3.44
CA GLY A 33 7.47 9.30 -4.49
C GLY A 33 8.08 10.49 -5.22
N ARG A 34 7.27 11.46 -5.59
CA ARG A 34 7.75 12.71 -6.24
C ARG A 34 8.64 13.54 -5.31
N ILE A 35 8.27 13.69 -4.04
CA ILE A 35 9.06 14.43 -3.05
C ILE A 35 10.42 13.79 -2.87
N LEU A 36 10.49 12.47 -2.68
CA LEU A 36 11.74 11.74 -2.51
C LEU A 36 12.61 11.82 -3.77
N LYS A 37 12.00 11.71 -4.96
CA LYS A 37 12.72 11.91 -6.23
C LYS A 37 13.35 13.29 -6.32
N ASN A 38 12.60 14.33 -5.96
CA ASN A 38 13.09 15.72 -5.99
C ASN A 38 14.19 15.98 -4.94
N SER A 39 14.22 15.20 -3.86
CA SER A 39 15.30 15.27 -2.84
C SER A 39 16.54 14.43 -3.19
N GLY A 40 16.61 13.84 -4.39
CA GLY A 40 17.75 13.07 -4.86
C GLY A 40 17.76 11.60 -4.40
N GLU A 41 16.65 11.11 -3.82
CA GLU A 41 16.51 9.69 -3.52
C GLU A 41 16.09 8.89 -4.77
N GLU A 42 16.19 7.57 -4.67
CA GLU A 42 15.71 6.61 -5.67
C GLU A 42 14.45 5.93 -5.13
N PRO A 43 13.27 6.57 -5.22
CA PRO A 43 12.02 5.96 -4.79
C PRO A 43 11.53 4.94 -5.81
N ILE A 44 11.09 3.76 -5.34
CA ILE A 44 10.42 2.76 -6.17
C ILE A 44 9.04 2.46 -5.56
N PRO A 45 7.94 2.67 -6.28
CA PRO A 45 6.61 2.33 -5.80
C PRO A 45 6.39 0.82 -5.87
N PHE A 46 5.62 0.30 -4.94
CA PHE A 46 5.29 -1.10 -4.89
C PHE A 46 3.88 -1.33 -4.34
N LYS A 47 3.15 -2.26 -4.95
CA LYS A 47 1.90 -2.77 -4.39
C LYS A 47 1.80 -4.25 -4.66
N GLY A 48 1.88 -5.06 -3.63
CA GLY A 48 1.93 -6.53 -3.75
C GLY A 48 0.82 -7.12 -4.59
N GLN A 49 -0.41 -6.65 -4.39
CA GLN A 49 -1.57 -7.03 -5.19
C GLN A 49 -2.46 -5.82 -5.44
N ASN A 50 -2.96 -5.67 -6.67
CA ASN A 50 -4.01 -4.71 -6.99
C ASN A 50 -5.20 -5.40 -7.66
N MET A 51 -6.37 -4.77 -7.57
CA MET A 51 -7.57 -5.20 -8.28
C MET A 51 -8.04 -4.04 -9.16
N SER A 52 -7.91 -4.17 -10.47
CA SER A 52 -8.25 -3.11 -11.42
C SER A 52 -8.36 -3.65 -12.83
N ASN A 53 -9.32 -3.11 -13.60
CA ASN A 53 -9.38 -3.31 -15.05
C ASN A 53 -8.52 -2.29 -15.82
N ASN A 54 -8.07 -1.21 -15.17
CA ASN A 54 -7.17 -0.25 -15.77
C ASN A 54 -5.73 -0.78 -15.66
N ALA A 55 -5.23 -1.31 -16.76
CA ALA A 55 -3.89 -1.85 -16.87
C ALA A 55 -2.98 -0.94 -17.71
N TRP A 56 -1.71 -0.99 -17.41
CA TRP A 56 -0.60 -0.45 -18.19
C TRP A 56 0.25 -1.61 -18.69
N VAL A 57 0.78 -1.52 -19.88
CA VAL A 57 1.70 -2.52 -20.43
C VAL A 57 3.11 -1.98 -20.35
N ASP A 58 3.99 -2.71 -19.64
CA ASP A 58 5.40 -2.35 -19.51
C ASP A 58 6.20 -2.67 -20.80
N TRP A 59 7.46 -2.27 -20.82
CA TRP A 59 8.36 -2.46 -21.97
C TRP A 59 8.60 -3.92 -22.37
N ASN A 60 8.36 -4.85 -21.45
CA ASN A 60 8.48 -6.28 -21.69
C ASN A 60 7.14 -6.93 -22.10
N GLY A 61 6.12 -6.10 -22.35
CA GLY A 61 4.78 -6.55 -22.68
C GLY A 61 4.03 -7.14 -21.47
N GLY A 62 4.46 -6.84 -20.24
CA GLY A 62 3.82 -7.26 -19.02
C GLY A 62 2.74 -6.28 -18.56
N GLU A 63 1.62 -6.79 -18.08
CA GLU A 63 0.53 -5.96 -17.55
C GLU A 63 0.76 -5.63 -16.06
N MET A 64 0.51 -4.40 -15.68
CA MET A 64 0.46 -3.90 -14.30
C MET A 64 -0.69 -2.92 -14.14
N ALA A 65 -1.11 -2.64 -12.91
CA ALA A 65 -2.15 -1.65 -12.69
C ALA A 65 -1.68 -0.23 -13.08
N PHE A 66 -2.55 0.51 -13.76
CA PHE A 66 -2.26 1.87 -14.23
C PHE A 66 -1.84 2.81 -13.10
N SER A 67 -2.44 2.67 -11.92
CA SER A 67 -2.08 3.47 -10.74
C SER A 67 -0.61 3.30 -10.33
N GLN A 68 -0.06 2.09 -10.40
CA GLN A 68 1.36 1.86 -10.08
C GLN A 68 2.28 2.35 -11.19
N ALA A 69 1.83 2.34 -12.45
CA ALA A 69 2.56 2.98 -13.53
C ALA A 69 2.65 4.50 -13.34
N LEU A 70 1.55 5.16 -12.95
CA LEU A 70 1.56 6.59 -12.60
C LEU A 70 2.50 6.91 -11.44
N GLN A 71 2.53 6.06 -10.41
CA GLN A 71 3.45 6.19 -9.30
C GLN A 71 4.91 6.07 -9.75
N ALA A 72 5.21 5.12 -10.65
CA ALA A 72 6.55 4.98 -11.23
C ALA A 72 6.98 6.24 -12.00
N PHE A 73 6.10 6.81 -12.82
CA PHE A 73 6.38 8.09 -13.49
C PHE A 73 6.60 9.23 -12.51
N ALA A 74 5.81 9.29 -11.43
CA ALA A 74 6.02 10.27 -10.36
C ALA A 74 7.40 10.11 -9.69
N CYS A 75 7.85 8.88 -9.50
CA CYS A 75 9.18 8.53 -8.99
C CYS A 75 10.31 8.75 -10.03
N GLY A 76 9.98 9.08 -11.29
CA GLY A 76 10.96 9.27 -12.36
C GLY A 76 11.66 7.98 -12.80
N ILE A 77 10.95 6.86 -12.73
CA ILE A 77 11.43 5.53 -13.14
C ILE A 77 10.49 4.90 -14.17
N ILE A 78 11.02 3.97 -14.94
CA ILE A 78 10.24 3.23 -15.94
C ILE A 78 9.34 2.22 -15.22
N PRO A 79 8.01 2.21 -15.50
CA PRO A 79 7.11 1.22 -14.94
C PRO A 79 7.51 -0.21 -15.28
N SER A 80 7.43 -1.10 -14.32
CA SER A 80 7.68 -2.54 -14.47
C SER A 80 6.63 -3.34 -13.70
N SER A 81 6.20 -4.45 -14.27
CA SER A 81 5.21 -5.36 -13.64
C SER A 81 5.67 -5.90 -12.28
N GLU A 82 6.96 -5.83 -11.97
CA GLU A 82 7.47 -6.14 -10.64
C GLU A 82 7.03 -5.15 -9.56
N MET A 83 6.69 -3.91 -9.93
CA MET A 83 6.14 -2.93 -8.97
C MET A 83 4.69 -3.25 -8.57
N ASN A 84 4.02 -4.09 -9.34
CA ASN A 84 2.71 -4.65 -9.06
C ASN A 84 2.65 -6.12 -9.49
N PRO A 85 3.30 -7.02 -8.72
CA PRO A 85 3.51 -8.40 -9.12
C PRO A 85 2.23 -9.21 -9.28
N ILE A 86 1.13 -8.80 -8.63
CA ILE A 86 -0.17 -9.44 -8.77
C ILE A 86 -1.20 -8.40 -9.16
N LEU A 87 -1.83 -8.60 -10.32
CA LEU A 87 -2.98 -7.82 -10.76
C LEU A 87 -4.18 -8.76 -10.94
N LEU A 88 -5.27 -8.47 -10.28
CA LEU A 88 -6.57 -9.12 -10.49
C LEU A 88 -7.42 -8.21 -11.36
N LYS A 89 -7.87 -8.72 -12.50
CA LYS A 89 -8.78 -8.02 -13.41
C LYS A 89 -10.18 -8.60 -13.25
N PRO A 90 -11.08 -7.92 -12.51
CA PRO A 90 -12.45 -8.38 -12.32
C PRO A 90 -13.17 -8.59 -13.65
N GLN A 91 -13.84 -9.72 -13.75
CA GLN A 91 -14.70 -10.08 -14.87
C GLN A 91 -16.12 -10.33 -14.37
N GLY A 92 -17.05 -10.60 -15.24
CA GLY A 92 -18.41 -10.97 -14.82
C GLY A 92 -18.44 -12.23 -13.94
N ASN A 93 -19.57 -12.47 -13.28
CA ASN A 93 -19.85 -13.69 -12.49
C ASN A 93 -18.88 -13.98 -11.34
N SER A 94 -18.43 -12.93 -10.64
CA SER A 94 -17.51 -13.05 -9.48
C SER A 94 -16.21 -13.76 -9.80
N THR A 95 -15.73 -13.63 -11.03
CA THR A 95 -14.42 -14.14 -11.47
C THR A 95 -13.45 -12.99 -11.68
N SER A 96 -12.17 -13.32 -11.67
CA SER A 96 -11.09 -12.40 -12.04
C SER A 96 -10.04 -13.14 -12.85
N GLU A 97 -9.47 -12.46 -13.85
CA GLU A 97 -8.24 -12.92 -14.45
C GLU A 97 -7.07 -12.57 -13.51
N VAL A 98 -6.23 -13.56 -13.26
CA VAL A 98 -5.04 -13.43 -12.41
C VAL A 98 -3.83 -13.16 -13.28
N ILE A 99 -3.13 -12.07 -13.01
CA ILE A 99 -1.88 -11.72 -13.69
C ILE A 99 -0.76 -11.75 -12.66
N HIS A 100 0.28 -12.55 -12.91
CA HIS A 100 1.50 -12.60 -12.11
C HIS A 100 2.68 -12.07 -12.94
N LEU A 101 3.40 -11.09 -12.39
CA LEU A 101 4.57 -10.45 -13.04
C LEU A 101 4.28 -10.12 -14.52
N GLY A 102 3.11 -9.54 -14.75
CA GLY A 102 2.67 -9.09 -16.05
C GLY A 102 2.11 -10.17 -17.00
N ARG A 103 2.04 -11.42 -16.59
CA ARG A 103 1.56 -12.53 -17.43
C ARG A 103 0.27 -13.12 -16.89
N SER A 104 -0.70 -13.37 -17.79
CA SER A 104 -1.95 -14.02 -17.43
C SER A 104 -1.70 -15.47 -17.00
N MET A 105 -2.28 -15.83 -15.86
CA MET A 105 -2.24 -17.17 -15.28
C MET A 105 -3.57 -17.89 -15.44
N GLY A 106 -4.60 -17.22 -15.95
CA GLY A 106 -5.94 -17.74 -16.13
C GLY A 106 -6.99 -17.03 -15.29
N ILE A 107 -8.21 -17.54 -15.35
CA ILE A 107 -9.39 -16.98 -14.69
C ILE A 107 -9.73 -17.83 -13.47
N THR A 108 -10.08 -17.19 -12.37
CA THR A 108 -10.45 -17.86 -11.12
C THR A 108 -11.64 -17.17 -10.45
N THR A 109 -12.34 -17.89 -9.58
CA THR A 109 -13.31 -17.29 -8.67
C THR A 109 -12.60 -16.70 -7.44
N ALA A 110 -13.23 -15.78 -6.73
CA ALA A 110 -12.67 -15.26 -5.49
C ALA A 110 -12.38 -16.37 -4.46
N LYS A 111 -13.24 -17.40 -4.40
CA LYS A 111 -13.09 -18.54 -3.49
C LYS A 111 -11.85 -19.38 -3.83
N ASP A 112 -11.68 -19.73 -5.11
CA ASP A 112 -10.57 -20.57 -5.56
C ASP A 112 -9.25 -19.79 -5.56
N TYR A 113 -9.29 -18.47 -5.84
CA TYR A 113 -8.12 -17.61 -5.72
C TYR A 113 -7.45 -17.73 -4.35
N TYR A 114 -8.21 -17.62 -3.29
CA TYR A 114 -7.66 -17.70 -1.94
C TYR A 114 -7.21 -19.11 -1.54
N LYS A 115 -7.76 -20.15 -2.17
CA LYS A 115 -7.37 -21.54 -1.92
C LYS A 115 -6.08 -21.89 -2.65
N ASP A 116 -6.01 -21.56 -3.93
CA ASP A 116 -5.01 -22.11 -4.83
C ASP A 116 -3.86 -21.12 -5.12
N TRP A 117 -4.10 -19.81 -5.02
CA TRP A 117 -3.17 -18.77 -5.45
C TRP A 117 -2.51 -17.99 -4.30
N PHE A 118 -3.00 -18.13 -3.07
CA PHE A 118 -2.48 -17.35 -1.95
C PHE A 118 -1.01 -17.65 -1.64
N SER A 119 -0.64 -18.92 -1.55
CA SER A 119 0.74 -19.33 -1.26
C SER A 119 1.67 -18.98 -2.42
N SER A 120 1.27 -19.26 -3.65
CA SER A 120 2.05 -18.89 -4.85
C SER A 120 2.14 -17.37 -5.00
N GLY A 121 1.10 -16.62 -4.68
CA GLY A 121 1.10 -15.16 -4.69
C GLY A 121 2.13 -14.56 -3.75
N TRP A 122 2.30 -15.15 -2.56
CA TRP A 122 3.34 -14.68 -1.64
C TRP A 122 4.76 -14.91 -2.19
N GLU A 123 5.00 -16.06 -2.83
CA GLU A 123 6.29 -16.33 -3.49
C GLU A 123 6.56 -15.36 -4.64
N VAL A 124 5.54 -15.03 -5.43
CA VAL A 124 5.62 -14.04 -6.51
C VAL A 124 5.99 -12.65 -5.95
N ILE A 125 5.38 -12.24 -4.83
CA ILE A 125 5.71 -10.98 -4.15
C ILE A 125 7.17 -10.97 -3.68
N LYS A 126 7.62 -12.05 -3.02
CA LYS A 126 9.01 -12.16 -2.56
C LYS A 126 10.01 -12.11 -3.72
N LYS A 127 9.74 -12.86 -4.78
CA LYS A 127 10.57 -12.85 -6.00
C LYS A 127 10.69 -11.44 -6.59
N SER A 128 9.57 -10.73 -6.66
CA SER A 128 9.54 -9.35 -7.16
C SER A 128 10.35 -8.40 -6.29
N LEU A 129 10.19 -8.47 -4.97
CA LEU A 129 10.95 -7.65 -4.03
C LEU A 129 12.46 -7.93 -4.13
N ASN A 130 12.87 -9.19 -4.21
CA ASN A 130 14.27 -9.57 -4.38
C ASN A 130 14.83 -8.97 -5.68
N SER A 131 14.14 -9.15 -6.80
CA SER A 131 14.55 -8.60 -8.10
C SER A 131 14.69 -7.07 -8.08
N ILE A 132 13.77 -6.37 -7.41
CA ILE A 132 13.87 -4.92 -7.24
C ILE A 132 15.12 -4.55 -6.44
N TYR A 133 15.39 -5.17 -5.30
CA TYR A 133 16.54 -4.84 -4.47
C TYR A 133 17.88 -5.29 -5.08
N GLU A 134 17.93 -6.35 -5.88
CA GLU A 134 19.12 -6.75 -6.63
C GLU A 134 19.51 -5.68 -7.66
N ARG A 135 18.53 -5.12 -8.36
CA ARG A 135 18.79 -4.07 -9.37
C ARG A 135 18.93 -2.67 -8.79
N HIS A 136 18.32 -2.42 -7.66
CA HIS A 136 18.23 -1.11 -7.00
C HIS A 136 18.56 -1.21 -5.50
N PRO A 137 19.77 -1.61 -5.11
CA PRO A 137 20.10 -1.90 -3.71
C PRO A 137 19.94 -0.69 -2.78
N ASN A 138 20.07 0.52 -3.30
CA ASN A 138 19.96 1.77 -2.54
C ASN A 138 18.58 2.43 -2.66
N CYS A 139 17.60 1.78 -3.28
CA CYS A 139 16.28 2.36 -3.43
C CYS A 139 15.56 2.53 -2.08
N ARG A 140 14.64 3.48 -2.05
CA ARG A 140 13.61 3.54 -1.00
C ARG A 140 12.30 3.03 -1.56
N LEU A 141 11.91 1.85 -1.11
CA LEU A 141 10.63 1.27 -1.51
C LEU A 141 9.48 2.05 -0.85
N ILE A 142 8.48 2.46 -1.65
CA ILE A 142 7.27 3.11 -1.18
C ILE A 142 6.10 2.19 -1.51
N ILE A 143 5.49 1.63 -0.47
CA ILE A 143 4.53 0.54 -0.61
C ILE A 143 3.12 1.08 -0.42
N GLU A 144 2.22 0.76 -1.34
CA GLU A 144 0.79 1.02 -1.20
C GLU A 144 0.08 -0.20 -0.64
N GLY A 145 -0.65 -0.02 0.47
CA GLY A 145 -1.59 -1.02 0.98
C GLY A 145 -2.90 -1.05 0.20
N ALA A 146 -3.73 -2.04 0.45
CA ALA A 146 -5.06 -2.18 -0.15
C ALA A 146 -6.15 -2.19 0.92
N GLY A 147 -7.26 -1.49 0.68
CA GLY A 147 -8.38 -1.39 1.61
C GLY A 147 -7.95 -0.89 2.99
N SER A 148 -8.41 -1.57 4.02
CA SER A 148 -7.97 -1.44 5.41
C SER A 148 -7.04 -2.61 5.79
N PRO A 149 -6.01 -2.39 6.63
CA PRO A 149 -5.12 -3.47 7.08
C PRO A 149 -5.78 -4.42 8.10
N VAL A 150 -6.99 -4.12 8.53
CA VAL A 150 -7.71 -4.85 9.59
C VAL A 150 -9.05 -5.41 9.11
N GLU A 151 -9.12 -5.83 7.85
CA GLU A 151 -10.25 -6.61 7.32
C GLU A 151 -10.25 -8.00 7.99
N MET A 152 -10.92 -8.15 9.12
CA MET A 152 -10.84 -9.33 10.00
C MET A 152 -11.22 -10.64 9.30
N ASN A 153 -12.15 -10.58 8.35
CA ASN A 153 -12.54 -11.71 7.51
C ASN A 153 -11.48 -12.11 6.48
N LEU A 154 -10.49 -11.24 6.19
CA LEU A 154 -9.42 -11.45 5.22
C LEU A 154 -8.03 -11.44 5.83
N ILE A 155 -7.89 -11.31 7.14
CA ILE A 155 -6.59 -11.12 7.81
C ILE A 155 -5.59 -12.25 7.54
N HIS A 156 -6.07 -13.49 7.38
CA HIS A 156 -5.24 -14.66 7.04
C HIS A 156 -4.86 -14.71 5.54
N ARG A 157 -5.41 -13.79 4.75
CA ARG A 157 -5.26 -13.71 3.29
C ARG A 157 -4.63 -12.40 2.83
N ASP A 158 -3.97 -11.71 3.77
CA ASP A 158 -3.30 -10.44 3.48
C ASP A 158 -2.01 -10.66 2.68
N LEU A 159 -1.99 -10.16 1.45
CA LEU A 159 -0.82 -10.11 0.57
C LEU A 159 -0.32 -8.68 0.32
N THR A 160 -0.98 -7.68 0.94
CA THR A 160 -0.80 -6.28 0.53
C THR A 160 -0.51 -5.32 1.67
N ASN A 161 -0.86 -5.68 2.90
CA ASN A 161 -0.78 -4.79 4.05
C ASN A 161 0.27 -5.26 5.08
N LEU A 162 -0.19 -5.70 6.24
CA LEU A 162 0.67 -5.96 7.39
C LEU A 162 1.65 -7.13 7.17
N LYS A 163 1.31 -8.10 6.32
CA LYS A 163 2.24 -9.18 5.97
C LYS A 163 3.48 -8.65 5.23
N VAL A 164 3.29 -7.78 4.25
CA VAL A 164 4.39 -7.11 3.53
C VAL A 164 5.14 -6.17 4.45
N ALA A 165 4.41 -5.35 5.24
CA ALA A 165 5.02 -4.43 6.21
C ALA A 165 5.94 -5.16 7.19
N LYS A 166 5.52 -6.29 7.74
CA LYS A 166 6.30 -7.10 8.69
C LYS A 166 7.48 -7.80 8.02
N TYR A 167 7.31 -8.28 6.79
CA TYR A 167 8.37 -8.93 6.05
C TYR A 167 9.56 -7.99 5.78
N LEU A 168 9.26 -6.73 5.47
CA LEU A 168 10.24 -5.70 5.16
C LEU A 168 10.63 -4.82 6.37
N ASP A 169 10.05 -5.02 7.54
CA ASP A 169 10.14 -4.12 8.69
C ASP A 169 9.89 -2.66 8.32
N ALA A 170 8.83 -2.42 7.53
CA ALA A 170 8.54 -1.11 6.96
C ALA A 170 8.04 -0.12 8.02
N ASN A 171 8.40 1.16 7.87
CA ASN A 171 7.71 2.24 8.58
C ASN A 171 6.35 2.50 7.90
N CYS A 172 5.26 2.44 8.67
CA CYS A 172 3.93 2.61 8.11
C CYS A 172 3.34 3.99 8.47
N ILE A 173 2.68 4.61 7.50
CA ILE A 173 1.84 5.80 7.68
C ILE A 173 0.39 5.38 7.47
N LEU A 174 -0.48 5.72 8.41
CA LEU A 174 -1.92 5.47 8.31
C LEU A 174 -2.62 6.70 7.74
N VAL A 175 -3.20 6.58 6.56
CA VAL A 175 -3.99 7.64 5.90
C VAL A 175 -5.46 7.42 6.19
N THR A 176 -6.16 8.47 6.57
CA THR A 176 -7.60 8.45 6.87
C THR A 176 -8.32 9.58 6.15
N ASP A 177 -9.55 9.34 5.72
CA ASP A 177 -10.40 10.32 5.04
C ASP A 177 -11.34 10.98 6.06
N ILE A 178 -11.25 12.31 6.20
CA ILE A 178 -12.13 13.07 7.11
C ILE A 178 -13.43 13.52 6.46
N GLU A 179 -13.48 13.60 5.14
CA GLU A 179 -14.63 14.15 4.40
C GLU A 179 -15.94 13.43 4.69
N ARG A 180 -15.87 12.11 4.88
CA ARG A 180 -17.06 11.28 5.16
C ARG A 180 -17.51 11.29 6.61
N GLY A 181 -16.78 11.96 7.50
CA GLY A 181 -16.99 11.88 8.93
C GLY A 181 -16.48 10.59 9.57
N GLY A 182 -16.52 10.54 10.90
CA GLY A 182 -16.11 9.37 11.66
C GLY A 182 -14.59 9.10 11.73
N VAL A 183 -13.76 10.06 11.37
CA VAL A 183 -12.29 9.92 11.29
C VAL A 183 -11.68 9.40 12.59
N PHE A 184 -12.14 9.88 13.74
CA PHE A 184 -11.66 9.44 15.05
C PHE A 184 -11.93 7.96 15.28
N ALA A 185 -13.16 7.52 15.01
CA ALA A 185 -13.55 6.11 15.14
C ALA A 185 -12.77 5.21 14.18
N GLN A 186 -12.55 5.65 12.93
CA GLN A 186 -11.77 4.90 11.95
C GLN A 186 -10.31 4.72 12.39
N ILE A 187 -9.67 5.78 12.89
CA ILE A 187 -8.28 5.71 13.39
C ILE A 187 -8.20 4.76 14.58
N ILE A 188 -9.03 5.00 15.60
CA ILE A 188 -8.97 4.20 16.84
C ILE A 188 -9.34 2.75 16.55
N GLY A 189 -10.42 2.48 15.82
CA GLY A 189 -10.84 1.13 15.47
C GLY A 189 -9.78 0.38 14.67
N THR A 190 -9.15 1.03 13.70
CA THR A 190 -8.06 0.42 12.93
C THR A 190 -6.88 0.03 13.83
N LEU A 191 -6.46 0.93 14.72
CA LEU A 191 -5.33 0.68 15.62
C LEU A 191 -5.64 -0.36 16.71
N GLU A 192 -6.86 -0.41 17.22
CA GLU A 192 -7.29 -1.38 18.23
C GLU A 192 -7.42 -2.81 17.68
N LEU A 193 -7.78 -2.95 16.40
CA LEU A 193 -7.86 -4.24 15.72
C LEU A 193 -6.49 -4.79 15.32
N MET A 194 -5.45 -3.96 15.30
CA MET A 194 -4.08 -4.41 15.04
C MET A 194 -3.48 -5.14 16.24
N LYS A 195 -2.68 -6.17 15.96
CA LYS A 195 -1.83 -6.79 17.00
C LYS A 195 -0.77 -5.79 17.49
N PRO A 196 -0.27 -5.94 18.72
CA PRO A 196 0.72 -5.00 19.28
C PRO A 196 2.00 -4.85 18.43
N ASP A 197 2.47 -5.92 17.80
CA ASP A 197 3.63 -5.91 16.92
C ASP A 197 3.35 -5.19 15.59
N GLU A 198 2.13 -5.28 15.08
CA GLU A 198 1.68 -4.58 13.88
C GLU A 198 1.49 -3.09 14.13
N ARG A 199 0.85 -2.74 15.25
CA ARG A 199 0.66 -1.35 15.66
C ARG A 199 1.98 -0.60 15.81
N LYS A 200 3.05 -1.25 16.27
CA LYS A 200 4.39 -0.67 16.38
C LYS A 200 4.99 -0.22 15.05
N LEU A 201 4.52 -0.76 13.93
CA LEU A 201 4.96 -0.34 12.60
C LEU A 201 4.39 1.02 12.21
N ILE A 202 3.26 1.45 12.79
CA ILE A 202 2.62 2.72 12.49
C ILE A 202 3.44 3.86 13.12
N LYS A 203 4.04 4.70 12.29
CA LYS A 203 4.92 5.80 12.71
C LYS A 203 4.26 7.16 12.61
N GLY A 204 3.12 7.25 11.94
CA GLY A 204 2.40 8.50 11.79
C GLY A 204 1.02 8.33 11.18
N ILE A 205 0.21 9.37 11.32
CA ILE A 205 -1.14 9.45 10.77
C ILE A 205 -1.19 10.64 9.82
N LEU A 206 -1.81 10.46 8.63
CA LEU A 206 -2.16 11.54 7.72
C LEU A 206 -3.68 11.63 7.63
N ILE A 207 -4.18 12.84 7.83
CA ILE A 207 -5.60 13.14 7.68
C ILE A 207 -5.79 13.77 6.30
N ASN A 208 -6.59 13.14 5.46
CA ASN A 208 -6.77 13.54 4.07
C ASN A 208 -8.16 14.14 3.83
N ARG A 209 -8.26 14.95 2.77
CA ARG A 209 -9.51 15.58 2.31
C ARG A 209 -10.13 16.53 3.32
N PHE A 210 -9.31 17.27 4.03
CA PHE A 210 -9.80 18.26 4.99
C PHE A 210 -10.41 19.45 4.26
N ARG A 211 -11.62 19.83 4.68
CA ARG A 211 -12.29 21.06 4.24
C ARG A 211 -12.49 22.00 5.41
N GLY A 212 -12.33 23.27 5.18
CA GLY A 212 -12.58 24.30 6.16
C GLY A 212 -11.34 24.85 6.86
N ASP A 213 -11.54 25.44 8.02
CA ASP A 213 -10.47 26.09 8.79
C ASP A 213 -9.69 25.05 9.62
N LEU A 214 -8.40 24.93 9.34
CA LEU A 214 -7.51 24.02 10.05
C LEU A 214 -7.41 24.32 11.56
N SER A 215 -7.60 25.59 11.96
CA SER A 215 -7.55 25.99 13.38
C SER A 215 -8.62 25.30 14.22
N LEU A 216 -9.77 24.98 13.61
CA LEU A 216 -10.86 24.27 14.27
C LEU A 216 -10.55 22.79 14.52
N PHE A 217 -9.55 22.25 13.86
CA PHE A 217 -9.17 20.84 14.01
C PHE A 217 -7.95 20.60 14.92
N GLU A 218 -7.32 21.66 15.43
CA GLU A 218 -6.14 21.53 16.29
C GLU A 218 -6.42 20.73 17.57
N GLU A 219 -7.58 20.89 18.19
CA GLU A 219 -7.96 20.08 19.35
C GLU A 219 -8.17 18.62 18.97
N GLY A 220 -8.78 18.34 17.81
CA GLY A 220 -8.96 17.01 17.28
C GLY A 220 -7.62 16.31 17.01
N LYS A 221 -6.65 17.03 16.42
CA LYS A 221 -5.29 16.54 16.21
C LYS A 221 -4.65 16.16 17.54
N LYS A 222 -4.64 17.05 18.53
CA LYS A 222 -4.09 16.79 19.86
C LYS A 222 -4.76 15.59 20.53
N TRP A 223 -6.09 15.47 20.38
CA TRP A 223 -6.82 14.32 20.94
C TRP A 223 -6.36 13.01 20.32
N ILE A 224 -6.21 12.94 18.97
CA ILE A 224 -5.71 11.75 18.27
C ILE A 224 -4.31 11.37 18.79
N GLU A 225 -3.38 12.32 18.82
CA GLU A 225 -2.00 12.09 19.27
C GLU A 225 -1.94 11.61 20.73
N ASN A 226 -2.73 12.23 21.60
CA ASN A 226 -2.81 11.87 23.01
C ASN A 226 -3.39 10.45 23.21
N LYS A 227 -4.42 10.09 22.45
CA LYS A 227 -5.11 8.80 22.54
C LYS A 227 -4.27 7.67 21.94
N THR A 228 -3.66 7.91 20.78
CA THR A 228 -2.96 6.87 20.01
C THR A 228 -1.48 6.75 20.39
N LYS A 229 -0.87 7.81 20.88
CA LYS A 229 0.58 8.01 21.05
C LYS A 229 1.34 7.96 19.71
N ILE A 230 0.64 8.25 18.62
CA ILE A 230 1.19 8.32 17.26
C ILE A 230 1.01 9.75 16.75
N PRO A 231 2.06 10.39 16.17
CA PRO A 231 1.97 11.75 15.70
C PRO A 231 1.06 11.86 14.45
N VAL A 232 0.30 12.95 14.37
CA VAL A 232 -0.37 13.38 13.15
C VAL A 232 0.63 14.18 12.31
N LEU A 233 1.17 13.54 11.27
CA LEU A 233 2.25 14.08 10.43
C LEU A 233 1.78 15.26 9.56
N GLY A 234 0.50 15.29 9.24
CA GLY A 234 -0.07 16.34 8.41
C GLY A 234 -1.57 16.18 8.19
N ILE A 235 -2.16 17.28 7.77
CA ILE A 235 -3.55 17.34 7.33
C ILE A 235 -3.53 17.83 5.88
N ILE A 236 -3.97 16.98 4.97
CA ILE A 236 -3.99 17.25 3.53
C ILE A 236 -5.33 17.90 3.21
N PRO A 237 -5.33 19.11 2.66
CA PRO A 237 -6.57 19.77 2.28
C PRO A 237 -7.26 18.99 1.16
N TRP A 238 -8.53 19.29 0.97
CA TRP A 238 -9.22 18.88 -0.24
C TRP A 238 -8.49 19.48 -1.45
N LEU A 239 -8.20 18.64 -2.42
CA LEU A 239 -7.65 19.05 -3.70
C LEU A 239 -8.78 18.97 -4.72
N ASP A 240 -9.02 20.07 -5.43
CA ASP A 240 -9.93 20.05 -6.57
C ASP A 240 -9.25 19.30 -7.73
N ASP A 241 -10.04 18.52 -8.49
CA ASP A 241 -9.59 17.73 -9.64
C ASP A 241 -9.21 18.61 -10.84
#